data_e45462bfa32286793aad6e8389c7363d
#
_entry.id   e45462bfa32286793aad6e8389c7363d
#
_cell.length_a   1.000
_cell.length_b   1.000
_cell.length_c   1.000
_cell.angle_alpha   90.00
_cell.angle_beta   90.00
_cell.angle_gamma   90.00
#
_symmetry.space_group_name_H-M   'P 1'
#
loop_
_entity.id
_entity.type
_entity.pdbx_description
1 polymer ?
#
loop_
_entity_poly.entity_id
_entity_poly.type
_entity_poly.pdbx_seq_one_letter_code
_entity_poly.pdbx_strand_id
1 'polypeptide(L)'
;MATTERPANVGILAMEWYAPQTYVAQTSLEEQDGCGGKYVVGLGQEAMAFVDDREDIGSVLLTACRRLLTGFGVAPADVGRLEVGTETLVDKSKSVKTTLLRLFGEHRDVEGVSSVNACYGGTAALLNA
;
A
#
# COMPACT_ATOMS: atom_id res chain seq x y z
N MET A 1 -20.18 -16.69 29.80
CA MET A 1 -19.23 -16.18 28.78
C MET A 1 -20.08 -15.70 27.63
N ALA A 2 -20.06 -14.40 27.31
CA ALA A 2 -20.77 -13.90 26.16
C ALA A 2 -20.07 -14.48 24.91
N THR A 3 -20.77 -15.24 24.10
CA THR A 3 -20.31 -15.63 22.76
C THR A 3 -20.31 -14.36 21.93
N THR A 4 -19.13 -13.80 21.67
CA THR A 4 -19.00 -12.75 20.66
C THR A 4 -19.30 -13.39 19.30
N GLU A 5 -20.50 -13.22 18.82
CA GLU A 5 -20.84 -13.60 17.44
C GLU A 5 -19.88 -12.84 16.51
N ARG A 6 -19.24 -13.56 15.61
CA ARG A 6 -18.43 -12.92 14.58
C ARG A 6 -19.33 -12.12 13.66
N PRO A 7 -18.92 -10.92 13.24
CA PRO A 7 -19.72 -10.16 12.27
C PRO A 7 -19.99 -10.99 11.02
N ALA A 8 -21.22 -10.96 10.54
CA ALA A 8 -21.59 -11.59 9.28
C ALA A 8 -21.19 -10.71 8.09
N ASN A 9 -20.92 -11.34 6.95
CA ASN A 9 -20.64 -10.66 5.68
C ASN A 9 -19.40 -9.75 5.72
N VAL A 10 -18.37 -10.14 6.45
CA VAL A 10 -17.07 -9.45 6.44
C VAL A 10 -16.24 -9.93 5.26
N GLY A 11 -15.69 -8.99 4.48
CA GLY A 11 -14.87 -9.29 3.32
C GLY A 11 -14.23 -8.04 2.73
N ILE A 12 -13.55 -8.21 1.60
CA ILE A 12 -12.93 -7.11 0.86
C ILE A 12 -14.03 -6.36 0.10
N LEU A 13 -14.28 -5.12 0.48
CA LEU A 13 -15.25 -4.24 -0.19
C LEU A 13 -14.69 -3.64 -1.48
N ALA A 14 -13.45 -3.19 -1.46
CA ALA A 14 -12.83 -2.49 -2.57
C ALA A 14 -11.30 -2.72 -2.57
N MET A 15 -10.70 -2.62 -3.74
CA MET A 15 -9.24 -2.65 -3.91
C MET A 15 -8.82 -1.56 -4.88
N GLU A 16 -7.69 -0.94 -4.61
CA GLU A 16 -7.07 0.04 -5.48
C GLU A 16 -5.56 -0.18 -5.50
N TRP A 17 -4.92 0.21 -6.58
CA TRP A 17 -3.49 0.07 -6.74
C TRP A 17 -2.87 1.34 -7.32
N TYR A 18 -1.58 1.51 -7.12
CA TYR A 18 -0.79 2.58 -7.68
C TYR A 18 0.51 2.03 -8.24
N ALA A 19 0.86 2.44 -9.44
CA ALA A 19 2.19 2.24 -10.00
C ALA A 19 2.78 3.59 -10.38
N PRO A 20 4.07 3.84 -10.10
CA PRO A 20 4.79 4.99 -10.62
C PRO A 20 4.70 5.04 -12.15
N GLN A 21 4.72 6.25 -12.71
CA GLN A 21 4.62 6.44 -14.16
C GLN A 21 5.92 6.14 -14.90
N THR A 22 7.03 6.19 -14.18
CA THR A 22 8.36 5.90 -14.74
C THR A 22 8.68 4.42 -14.57
N TYR A 23 9.15 3.80 -15.62
CA TYR A 23 9.55 2.39 -15.60
C TYR A 23 10.75 2.14 -16.51
N VAL A 24 11.44 1.04 -16.28
CA VAL A 24 12.47 0.49 -17.14
C VAL A 24 12.03 -0.87 -17.65
N ALA A 25 12.25 -1.14 -18.94
CA ALA A 25 11.99 -2.45 -19.52
C ALA A 25 12.99 -3.47 -18.96
N GLN A 26 12.51 -4.66 -18.58
CA GLN A 26 13.38 -5.70 -18.05
C GLN A 26 14.40 -6.21 -19.09
N THR A 27 14.07 -6.13 -20.37
CA THR A 27 15.02 -6.42 -21.46
C THR A 27 16.24 -5.52 -21.42
N SER A 28 16.06 -4.22 -21.11
CA SER A 28 17.17 -3.27 -20.98
C SER A 28 18.04 -3.57 -19.77
N LEU A 29 17.43 -4.02 -18.67
CA LEU A 29 18.17 -4.46 -17.46
C LEU A 29 18.94 -5.76 -17.74
N GLU A 30 18.34 -6.72 -18.44
CA GLU A 30 19.02 -7.95 -18.85
C GLU A 30 20.24 -7.67 -19.71
N GLU A 31 20.13 -6.72 -20.65
CA GLU A 31 21.24 -6.29 -21.49
C GLU A 31 22.36 -5.65 -20.64
N GLN A 32 22.00 -4.74 -19.74
CA GLN A 32 22.94 -4.06 -18.85
C GLN A 32 23.66 -5.06 -17.90
N ASP A 33 22.92 -6.03 -17.35
CA ASP A 33 23.43 -7.02 -16.41
C ASP A 33 24.08 -8.23 -17.08
N GLY A 34 24.03 -8.34 -18.40
CA GLY A 34 24.55 -9.47 -19.17
C GLY A 34 23.87 -10.80 -18.85
N CYS A 35 22.56 -10.78 -18.55
CA CYS A 35 21.81 -11.95 -18.08
C CYS A 35 20.51 -12.20 -18.89
N GLY A 36 20.62 -12.17 -20.23
CA GLY A 36 19.48 -12.28 -21.14
C GLY A 36 18.52 -13.43 -20.78
N GLY A 37 17.23 -13.13 -20.73
CA GLY A 37 16.14 -14.05 -20.39
C GLY A 37 15.92 -14.28 -18.90
N LYS A 38 16.79 -13.78 -18.01
CA LYS A 38 16.65 -14.01 -16.57
C LYS A 38 15.43 -13.34 -15.98
N TYR A 39 15.16 -12.10 -16.36
CA TYR A 39 14.08 -11.31 -15.78
C TYR A 39 12.78 -11.53 -16.55
N VAL A 40 12.81 -11.44 -17.87
CA VAL A 40 11.61 -11.57 -18.69
C VAL A 40 11.09 -13.00 -18.68
N VAL A 41 11.94 -13.99 -19.00
CA VAL A 41 11.53 -15.40 -19.08
C VAL A 41 11.58 -16.06 -17.69
N GLY A 42 12.67 -15.87 -16.96
CA GLY A 42 12.89 -16.54 -15.67
C GLY A 42 11.99 -16.06 -14.55
N LEU A 43 11.72 -14.74 -14.47
CA LEU A 43 10.87 -14.14 -13.44
C LEU A 43 9.48 -13.73 -13.96
N GLY A 44 9.24 -13.79 -15.27
CA GLY A 44 7.97 -13.36 -15.87
C GLY A 44 7.72 -11.86 -15.74
N GLN A 45 8.77 -11.04 -15.68
CA GLN A 45 8.68 -9.59 -15.50
C GLN A 45 8.98 -8.86 -16.81
N GLU A 46 8.10 -7.98 -17.24
CA GLU A 46 8.27 -7.20 -18.47
C GLU A 46 8.89 -5.82 -18.20
N ALA A 47 8.53 -5.21 -17.08
CA ALA A 47 9.00 -3.88 -16.70
C ALA A 47 9.08 -3.74 -15.17
N MET A 48 9.89 -2.80 -14.70
CA MET A 48 9.99 -2.42 -13.31
C MET A 48 9.74 -0.93 -13.17
N ALA A 49 8.68 -0.56 -12.45
CA ALA A 49 8.38 0.83 -12.15
C ALA A 49 9.26 1.34 -10.99
N PHE A 50 9.57 2.63 -11.03
CA PHE A 50 10.30 3.30 -9.96
C PHE A 50 9.76 4.72 -9.73
N VAL A 51 9.87 5.19 -8.50
CA VAL A 51 9.47 6.54 -8.10
C VAL A 51 10.52 7.57 -8.55
N ASP A 52 10.08 8.76 -8.90
CA ASP A 52 10.96 9.89 -9.14
C ASP A 52 11.23 10.69 -7.85
N ASP A 53 11.94 11.80 -7.95
CA ASP A 53 12.30 12.66 -6.83
C ASP A 53 11.12 13.41 -6.18
N ARG A 54 9.93 13.34 -6.77
CA ARG A 54 8.69 13.96 -6.29
C ARG A 54 7.73 12.96 -5.65
N GLU A 55 8.08 11.68 -5.67
CA GLU A 55 7.27 10.60 -5.11
C GLU A 55 7.96 9.96 -3.91
N ASP A 56 7.20 9.66 -2.89
CA ASP A 56 7.60 8.92 -1.71
C ASP A 56 6.48 7.99 -1.25
N ILE A 57 6.75 7.19 -0.23
CA ILE A 57 5.74 6.28 0.34
C ILE A 57 4.47 7.02 0.77
N GLY A 58 4.60 8.25 1.29
CA GLY A 58 3.46 9.06 1.72
C GLY A 58 2.59 9.48 0.53
N SER A 59 3.17 9.97 -0.55
CA SER A 59 2.44 10.39 -1.76
C SER A 59 1.80 9.20 -2.49
N VAL A 60 2.48 8.07 -2.55
CA VAL A 60 1.95 6.81 -3.12
C VAL A 60 0.71 6.36 -2.34
N LEU A 61 0.81 6.28 -1.02
CA LEU A 61 -0.30 5.88 -0.15
C LEU A 61 -1.47 6.86 -0.21
N LEU A 62 -1.20 8.17 -0.17
CA LEU A 62 -2.26 9.20 -0.29
C LEU A 62 -3.00 9.08 -1.62
N THR A 63 -2.29 8.82 -2.71
CA THR A 63 -2.89 8.65 -4.03
C THR A 63 -3.76 7.42 -4.09
N ALA A 64 -3.26 6.26 -3.68
CA ALA A 64 -4.01 5.01 -3.67
C ALA A 64 -5.26 5.09 -2.76
N CYS A 65 -5.08 5.54 -1.51
CA CYS A 65 -6.20 5.68 -0.58
C CYS A 65 -7.26 6.68 -1.06
N ARG A 66 -6.83 7.84 -1.59
CA ARG A 66 -7.78 8.82 -2.13
C ARG A 66 -8.58 8.24 -3.30
N ARG A 67 -7.93 7.53 -4.23
CA ARG A 67 -8.60 6.87 -5.35
C ARG A 67 -9.60 5.83 -4.85
N LEU A 68 -9.21 5.02 -3.87
CA LEU A 68 -10.09 4.02 -3.27
C LEU A 68 -11.32 4.67 -2.64
N LEU A 69 -11.14 5.65 -1.75
CA LEU A 69 -12.25 6.32 -1.07
C LEU A 69 -13.21 6.98 -2.06
N THR A 70 -12.66 7.73 -3.04
CA THR A 70 -13.50 8.46 -4.01
C THR A 70 -14.10 7.54 -5.07
N GLY A 71 -13.35 6.58 -5.57
CA GLY A 71 -13.78 5.67 -6.63
C GLY A 71 -14.88 4.71 -6.20
N PHE A 72 -14.87 4.31 -4.94
CA PHE A 72 -15.85 3.37 -4.38
C PHE A 72 -16.86 4.04 -3.44
N GLY A 73 -16.83 5.36 -3.30
CA GLY A 73 -17.77 6.11 -2.48
C GLY A 73 -17.67 5.79 -0.99
N VAL A 74 -16.49 5.41 -0.48
CA VAL A 74 -16.27 5.14 0.94
C VAL A 74 -16.09 6.47 1.67
N ALA A 75 -16.98 6.76 2.61
CA ALA A 75 -16.85 7.97 3.41
C ALA A 75 -15.70 7.83 4.42
N PRO A 76 -14.83 8.83 4.56
CA PRO A 76 -13.76 8.77 5.57
C PRO A 76 -14.25 8.50 7.00
N ALA A 77 -15.46 8.95 7.32
CA ALA A 77 -16.08 8.73 8.63
C ALA A 77 -16.43 7.25 8.92
N ASP A 78 -16.53 6.43 7.89
CA ASP A 78 -16.83 4.99 8.03
C ASP A 78 -15.57 4.15 8.25
N VAL A 79 -14.39 4.78 8.20
CA VAL A 79 -13.11 4.09 8.38
C VAL A 79 -12.65 4.19 9.84
N GLY A 80 -12.73 3.09 10.56
CA GLY A 80 -12.27 3.01 11.95
C GLY A 80 -10.83 2.52 12.11
N ARG A 81 -10.24 1.94 11.04
CA ARG A 81 -8.88 1.37 11.11
C ARG A 81 -8.08 1.59 9.83
N LEU A 82 -6.80 1.92 9.98
CA LEU A 82 -5.81 2.07 8.92
C LEU A 82 -4.56 1.27 9.25
N GLU A 83 -4.28 0.27 8.46
CA GLU A 83 -3.04 -0.51 8.55
C GLU A 83 -2.14 -0.22 7.35
N VAL A 84 -0.86 -0.05 7.58
CA VAL A 84 0.13 0.16 6.51
C VAL A 84 1.26 -0.84 6.66
N GLY A 85 1.44 -1.71 5.67
CA GLY A 85 2.58 -2.62 5.60
C GLY A 85 3.62 -2.05 4.63
N THR A 86 4.78 -1.63 5.15
CA THR A 86 5.87 -1.10 4.33
C THR A 86 7.21 -1.14 5.07
N GLU A 87 8.30 -1.36 4.35
CA GLU A 87 9.66 -1.20 4.86
C GLU A 87 10.24 0.19 4.58
N THR A 88 9.58 0.98 3.73
CA THR A 88 10.02 2.32 3.34
C THR A 88 9.46 3.35 4.29
N LEU A 89 10.30 3.97 5.08
CA LEU A 89 9.94 4.98 6.07
C LEU A 89 10.74 6.26 5.83
N VAL A 90 10.03 7.39 5.74
CA VAL A 90 10.66 8.73 5.73
C VAL A 90 11.08 9.11 7.15
N ASP A 91 10.20 8.91 8.11
CA ASP A 91 10.44 9.14 9.54
C ASP A 91 10.17 7.83 10.31
N LYS A 92 11.24 7.25 10.86
CA LYS A 92 11.16 5.97 11.60
C LYS A 92 10.48 6.07 12.95
N SER A 93 10.37 7.27 13.51
CA SER A 93 9.71 7.53 14.80
C SER A 93 8.19 7.69 14.68
N LYS A 94 7.67 7.74 13.45
CA LYS A 94 6.29 8.09 13.17
C LYS A 94 5.65 7.07 12.23
N SER A 95 4.46 6.59 12.58
CA SER A 95 3.71 5.70 11.70
C SER A 95 3.35 6.39 10.38
N VAL A 96 3.60 5.74 9.26
CA VAL A 96 3.26 6.26 7.92
C VAL A 96 1.75 6.49 7.79
N LYS A 97 0.91 5.73 8.52
CA LYS A 97 -0.55 5.96 8.54
C LYS A 97 -0.93 7.39 8.91
N THR A 98 -0.11 8.09 9.71
CA THR A 98 -0.39 9.48 10.10
C THR A 98 -0.43 10.44 8.92
N THR A 99 0.26 10.11 7.83
CA THR A 99 0.18 10.85 6.58
C THR A 99 -1.20 10.72 5.95
N LEU A 100 -1.82 9.53 6.04
CA LEU A 100 -3.14 9.25 5.50
C LEU A 100 -4.26 9.98 6.22
N LEU A 101 -4.07 10.36 7.49
CA LEU A 101 -5.08 11.14 8.24
C LEU A 101 -5.42 12.49 7.60
N ARG A 102 -4.59 12.97 6.66
CA ARG A 102 -4.91 14.16 5.84
C ARG A 102 -6.16 13.99 4.98
N LEU A 103 -6.52 12.73 4.65
CA LEU A 103 -7.72 12.42 3.85
C LEU A 103 -9.01 12.43 4.67
N PHE A 104 -8.89 12.46 6.01
CA PHE A 104 -10.01 12.23 6.92
C PHE A 104 -10.58 13.52 7.54
N GLY A 105 -10.09 14.70 7.12
CA GLY A 105 -10.58 15.98 7.63
C GLY A 105 -10.51 16.05 9.16
N GLU A 106 -11.63 16.28 9.82
CA GLU A 106 -11.75 16.32 11.28
C GLU A 106 -11.94 14.94 11.94
N HIS A 107 -12.19 13.90 11.15
CA HIS A 107 -12.32 12.54 11.68
C HIS A 107 -10.94 12.01 12.11
N ARG A 108 -10.77 11.80 13.41
CA ARG A 108 -9.49 11.36 14.02
C ARG A 108 -9.59 10.03 14.78
N ASP A 109 -10.80 9.50 14.92
CA ASP A 109 -11.05 8.22 15.59
C ASP A 109 -10.76 7.06 14.62
N VAL A 110 -9.48 6.94 14.26
CA VAL A 110 -8.98 5.94 13.32
C VAL A 110 -7.78 5.22 13.94
N GLU A 111 -7.97 4.01 14.36
CA GLU A 111 -6.89 3.16 14.90
C GLU A 111 -5.94 2.66 13.81
N GLY A 112 -4.91 1.95 14.22
CA GLY A 112 -3.99 1.21 13.35
C GLY A 112 -2.55 1.64 13.46
N VAL A 113 -1.69 0.88 12.81
CA VAL A 113 -0.23 1.04 12.88
C VAL A 113 0.43 0.88 11.52
N SER A 114 1.74 1.10 11.47
CA SER A 114 2.57 0.67 10.35
C SER A 114 3.32 -0.60 10.73
N SER A 115 3.17 -1.66 9.94
CA SER A 115 3.88 -2.92 10.09
C SER A 115 5.14 -2.90 9.24
N VAL A 116 6.30 -2.96 9.90
CA VAL A 116 7.62 -2.96 9.24
C VAL A 116 8.27 -4.30 9.48
N ASN A 117 8.05 -5.24 8.58
CA ASN A 117 8.56 -6.61 8.72
C ASN A 117 8.70 -7.28 7.35
N ALA A 118 9.71 -6.86 6.59
CA ALA A 118 9.98 -7.39 5.25
C ALA A 118 8.67 -7.60 4.44
N CYS A 119 8.61 -8.65 3.64
CA CYS A 119 7.43 -9.00 2.84
C CYS A 119 6.19 -9.37 3.68
N TYR A 120 6.37 -9.71 4.96
CA TYR A 120 5.26 -10.01 5.87
C TYR A 120 4.49 -8.76 6.33
N GLY A 121 5.09 -7.57 6.24
CA GLY A 121 4.45 -6.32 6.66
C GLY A 121 3.08 -6.08 6.01
N GLY A 122 2.98 -6.33 4.70
CA GLY A 122 1.70 -6.22 3.98
C GLY A 122 0.68 -7.27 4.42
N THR A 123 1.11 -8.51 4.63
CA THR A 123 0.25 -9.59 5.15
C THR A 123 -0.24 -9.26 6.56
N ALA A 124 0.65 -8.77 7.44
CA ALA A 124 0.28 -8.35 8.79
C ALA A 124 -0.74 -7.20 8.76
N ALA A 125 -0.55 -6.20 7.89
CA ALA A 125 -1.50 -5.10 7.73
C ALA A 125 -2.90 -5.60 7.35
N LEU A 126 -2.99 -6.56 6.41
CA LEU A 126 -4.27 -7.15 6.00
C LEU A 126 -4.94 -7.95 7.15
N LEU A 127 -4.15 -8.69 7.92
CA LEU A 127 -4.69 -9.53 9.02
C LEU A 127 -5.06 -8.71 10.26
N ASN A 128 -4.48 -7.52 10.41
CA ASN A 128 -4.78 -6.61 11.54
C ASN A 128 -5.98 -5.68 11.25
N ALA A 129 -6.36 -5.53 9.98
CA ALA A 129 -7.50 -4.74 9.57
C ALA A 129 -8.82 -5.49 9.79
#